data_8902bd21c068e4d1b4bf46ac72cf6960
#
_entry.id   8902bd21c068e4d1b4bf46ac72cf6960
#
_cell.length_a   1.000
_cell.length_b   1.000
_cell.length_c   1.000
_cell.angle_alpha   90.00
_cell.angle_beta   90.00
_cell.angle_gamma   90.00
#
_symmetry.space_group_name_H-M   'P 1'
#
loop_
_entity.id
_entity.type
_entity.pdbx_description
1 polymer ?
#
loop_
_entity_poly.entity_id
_entity_poly.type
_entity_poly.pdbx_seq_one_letter_code
_entity_poly.pdbx_strand_id
1 'polypeptide(L)'
;MSKVELLAPVGDWDCLKAAVQNGADAVYFGVEQFNARMYAKNFNIDDMKQVINYCKLRNVKTNLTLNTLIKNCEFENAIDLVKEAYVAGIDAIIVQDFGLAKYLIDNFPHLPIHASTQMTVHNLQGVLELEKLGFDRVVLSRELSCEEIEYICKNCNVEIETFIHGALCICYSGQCLFSSVVGGRSGNRGKCAGPCRLPYELISENNSTHEIKTINKGYLLSTKDLCGIAYIPRLIQAGVKCFKIEGRMKRPEYVATVTRIYRKYIDMFQNTNEFNVDEKDINDLMQVFNRGGFSNGHLDSKHNSSLIFQEKPSNMGLYLGTIKKYNSNKGHITLQLEEDLDLGDSISVSNESSKYLVSELMIKNDNHKHISSGTEVTIGRMKGNIKVGDKVYKISSKSLSDFAKSSYDNCENKKIQLK
;
A
#
# COMPACT_ATOMS: atom_id res chain seq x y z
N MET A 1 7.44 16.28 -21.25
CA MET A 1 6.68 15.09 -20.82
C MET A 1 5.39 15.55 -20.14
N SER A 2 4.26 14.86 -20.31
CA SER A 2 3.03 15.20 -19.56
C SER A 2 3.26 14.92 -18.07
N LYS A 3 2.71 15.77 -17.19
CA LYS A 3 2.81 15.57 -15.74
C LYS A 3 2.12 14.26 -15.35
N VAL A 4 2.81 13.40 -14.58
CA VAL A 4 2.24 12.17 -14.03
C VAL A 4 1.52 12.47 -12.72
N GLU A 5 0.30 11.98 -12.58
CA GLU A 5 -0.53 12.12 -11.40
C GLU A 5 -0.10 11.11 -10.32
N LEU A 6 0.06 11.54 -9.09
CA LEU A 6 0.26 10.67 -7.92
C LEU A 6 -1.04 10.54 -7.15
N LEU A 7 -1.62 9.33 -7.18
CA LEU A 7 -2.91 9.01 -6.58
C LEU A 7 -2.70 8.29 -5.23
N ALA A 8 -3.03 8.96 -4.14
CA ALA A 8 -2.82 8.49 -2.78
C ALA A 8 -4.08 7.88 -2.14
N PRO A 9 -3.92 6.83 -1.30
CA PRO A 9 -5.04 6.19 -0.61
C PRO A 9 -5.51 7.01 0.59
N VAL A 10 -6.82 7.12 0.78
CA VAL A 10 -7.41 7.81 1.92
C VAL A 10 -8.47 6.93 2.58
N GLY A 11 -8.29 6.63 3.87
CA GLY A 11 -9.21 5.85 4.69
C GLY A 11 -9.94 6.68 5.75
N ASP A 12 -9.36 7.82 6.15
CA ASP A 12 -9.90 8.74 7.15
C ASP A 12 -9.36 10.16 6.95
N TRP A 13 -9.78 11.10 7.80
CA TRP A 13 -9.39 12.51 7.73
C TRP A 13 -7.88 12.75 7.91
N ASP A 14 -7.22 12.01 8.80
CA ASP A 14 -5.79 12.16 9.01
C ASP A 14 -5.01 11.65 7.80
N CYS A 15 -5.45 10.53 7.19
CA CYS A 15 -4.90 10.04 5.92
C CYS A 15 -5.13 11.03 4.77
N LEU A 16 -6.28 11.73 4.73
CA LEU A 16 -6.56 12.76 3.74
C LEU A 16 -5.57 13.91 3.85
N LYS A 17 -5.42 14.47 5.06
CA LYS A 17 -4.44 15.54 5.31
C LYS A 17 -3.03 15.08 4.96
N ALA A 18 -2.64 13.87 5.41
CA ALA A 18 -1.35 13.28 5.13
C ALA A 18 -1.07 13.16 3.62
N ALA A 19 -2.02 12.67 2.82
CA ALA A 19 -1.88 12.59 1.37
C ALA A 19 -1.73 13.96 0.71
N VAL A 20 -2.66 14.87 1.01
CA VAL A 20 -2.72 16.19 0.38
C VAL A 20 -1.50 17.04 0.72
N GLN A 21 -1.10 17.08 1.99
CA GLN A 21 0.01 17.92 2.46
C GLN A 21 1.40 17.38 2.04
N ASN A 22 1.47 16.10 1.65
CA ASN A 22 2.71 15.45 1.19
C ASN A 22 2.78 15.30 -0.36
N GLY A 23 1.93 16.00 -1.11
CA GLY A 23 2.09 16.19 -2.55
C GLY A 23 1.30 15.22 -3.43
N ALA A 24 0.21 14.62 -2.94
CA ALA A 24 -0.73 13.93 -3.80
C ALA A 24 -1.36 14.90 -4.82
N ASP A 25 -1.47 14.49 -6.07
CA ASP A 25 -2.24 15.21 -7.11
C ASP A 25 -3.71 14.79 -7.08
N ALA A 26 -3.97 13.56 -6.66
CA ALA A 26 -5.30 13.00 -6.49
C ALA A 26 -5.37 12.08 -5.28
N VAL A 27 -6.56 11.92 -4.72
CA VAL A 27 -6.84 10.95 -3.65
C VAL A 27 -7.96 10.02 -4.06
N TYR A 28 -7.89 8.75 -3.60
CA TYR A 28 -9.00 7.83 -3.76
C TYR A 28 -9.49 7.31 -2.41
N PHE A 29 -10.80 7.29 -2.25
CA PHE A 29 -11.45 6.89 -1.01
C PHE A 29 -12.74 6.13 -1.30
N GLY A 30 -13.33 5.54 -0.26
CA GLY A 30 -14.64 4.90 -0.33
C GLY A 30 -15.56 5.41 0.75
N VAL A 31 -16.84 5.23 0.52
CA VAL A 31 -17.85 5.35 1.55
C VAL A 31 -18.18 3.97 2.12
N GLU A 32 -19.09 3.88 3.08
CA GLU A 32 -19.41 2.63 3.79
C GLU A 32 -19.88 1.49 2.89
N GLN A 33 -20.37 1.78 1.67
CA GLN A 33 -20.92 0.79 0.75
C GLN A 33 -20.15 0.75 -0.59
N PHE A 34 -20.31 -0.34 -1.33
CA PHE A 34 -19.88 -0.53 -2.73
C PHE A 34 -18.37 -0.40 -2.99
N ASN A 35 -17.51 -0.56 -1.98
CA ASN A 35 -16.07 -0.45 -2.16
C ASN A 35 -15.30 -1.70 -1.71
N ALA A 36 -14.13 -1.94 -2.35
CA ALA A 36 -13.29 -3.11 -2.11
C ALA A 36 -12.60 -3.14 -0.72
N ARG A 37 -12.78 -2.14 0.12
CA ARG A 37 -12.22 -2.02 1.48
C ARG A 37 -13.31 -1.63 2.48
N MET A 38 -14.40 -2.40 2.53
CA MET A 38 -15.54 -2.13 3.44
C MET A 38 -15.15 -2.06 4.92
N TYR A 39 -14.05 -2.70 5.32
CA TYR A 39 -13.55 -2.67 6.71
C TYR A 39 -12.53 -1.55 6.99
N ALA A 40 -12.20 -0.71 6.01
CA ALA A 40 -11.55 0.57 6.31
C ALA A 40 -12.53 1.47 7.09
N LYS A 41 -12.05 2.52 7.73
CA LYS A 41 -12.91 3.48 8.43
C LYS A 41 -13.98 4.08 7.50
N ASN A 42 -13.61 4.32 6.24
CA ASN A 42 -14.45 4.93 5.21
C ASN A 42 -15.12 6.25 5.66
N PHE A 43 -15.70 6.96 4.72
CA PHE A 43 -16.45 8.19 4.99
C PHE A 43 -17.96 7.92 4.87
N ASN A 44 -18.75 8.68 5.60
CA ASN A 44 -20.18 8.80 5.32
C ASN A 44 -20.43 9.81 4.18
N ILE A 45 -21.66 10.01 3.77
CA ILE A 45 -22.01 10.90 2.65
C ILE A 45 -21.68 12.37 2.98
N ASP A 46 -21.92 12.81 4.21
CA ASP A 46 -21.61 14.20 4.62
C ASP A 46 -20.11 14.43 4.69
N ASP A 47 -19.35 13.48 5.22
CA ASP A 47 -17.88 13.52 5.18
C ASP A 47 -17.36 13.54 3.74
N MET A 48 -17.97 12.78 2.81
CA MET A 48 -17.60 12.78 1.39
C MET A 48 -17.66 14.19 0.80
N LYS A 49 -18.73 14.94 1.05
CA LYS A 49 -18.87 16.34 0.60
C LYS A 49 -17.75 17.23 1.14
N GLN A 50 -17.40 17.04 2.40
CA GLN A 50 -16.31 17.80 3.05
C GLN A 50 -14.93 17.41 2.47
N VAL A 51 -14.68 16.12 2.23
CA VAL A 51 -13.45 15.61 1.58
C VAL A 51 -13.27 16.24 0.20
N ILE A 52 -14.32 16.21 -0.62
CA ILE A 52 -14.32 16.81 -1.97
C ILE A 52 -13.99 18.31 -1.88
N ASN A 53 -14.66 19.04 -1.00
CA ASN A 53 -14.41 20.47 -0.84
C ASN A 53 -12.98 20.77 -0.33
N TYR A 54 -12.48 20.01 0.65
CA TYR A 54 -11.12 20.14 1.16
C TYR A 54 -10.06 19.97 0.06
N CYS A 55 -10.23 18.94 -0.78
CA CYS A 55 -9.35 18.65 -1.90
C CYS A 55 -9.45 19.72 -3.00
N LYS A 56 -10.66 20.11 -3.37
CA LYS A 56 -10.92 21.13 -4.40
C LYS A 56 -10.27 22.46 -4.09
N LEU A 57 -10.35 22.91 -2.84
CA LEU A 57 -9.68 24.13 -2.37
C LEU A 57 -8.15 24.08 -2.50
N ARG A 58 -7.57 22.88 -2.56
CA ARG A 58 -6.11 22.63 -2.64
C ARG A 58 -5.65 22.10 -4.01
N ASN A 59 -6.55 22.14 -5.00
CA ASN A 59 -6.29 21.63 -6.35
C ASN A 59 -5.81 20.17 -6.34
N VAL A 60 -6.48 19.32 -5.56
CA VAL A 60 -6.29 17.87 -5.51
C VAL A 60 -7.56 17.21 -6.01
N LYS A 61 -7.43 16.29 -6.96
CA LYS A 61 -8.56 15.54 -7.50
C LYS A 61 -9.08 14.50 -6.52
N THR A 62 -10.34 14.16 -6.65
CA THR A 62 -11.04 13.20 -5.80
C THR A 62 -11.64 12.06 -6.61
N ASN A 63 -11.27 10.81 -6.28
CA ASN A 63 -11.76 9.62 -6.96
C ASN A 63 -12.54 8.75 -5.97
N LEU A 64 -13.84 8.58 -6.18
CA LEU A 64 -14.67 7.73 -5.33
C LEU A 64 -14.62 6.28 -5.84
N THR A 65 -14.40 5.32 -4.92
CA THR A 65 -14.38 3.89 -5.29
C THR A 65 -15.76 3.26 -5.13
N LEU A 66 -16.36 2.82 -6.25
CA LEU A 66 -17.49 1.92 -6.34
C LEU A 66 -17.04 0.61 -7.01
N ASN A 67 -15.96 0.03 -6.51
CA ASN A 67 -15.22 -1.03 -7.18
C ASN A 67 -15.53 -2.43 -6.61
N THR A 68 -16.80 -2.73 -6.44
CA THR A 68 -17.35 -4.06 -6.14
C THR A 68 -18.41 -4.43 -7.18
N LEU A 69 -18.72 -5.72 -7.30
CA LEU A 69 -19.88 -6.16 -8.07
C LEU A 69 -21.16 -5.70 -7.39
N ILE A 70 -22.17 -5.32 -8.18
CA ILE A 70 -23.45 -4.76 -7.72
C ILE A 70 -24.58 -5.75 -8.00
N LYS A 71 -25.43 -6.00 -7.01
CA LYS A 71 -26.65 -6.81 -7.20
C LYS A 71 -27.77 -5.94 -7.74
N ASN A 72 -28.74 -6.55 -8.45
CA ASN A 72 -29.90 -5.81 -8.99
C ASN A 72 -30.61 -4.99 -7.91
N CYS A 73 -30.80 -5.55 -6.70
CA CYS A 73 -31.45 -4.85 -5.59
C CYS A 73 -30.60 -3.72 -4.96
N GLU A 74 -29.36 -3.58 -5.35
CA GLU A 74 -28.42 -2.55 -4.86
C GLU A 74 -28.19 -1.45 -5.92
N PHE A 75 -28.64 -1.67 -7.15
CA PHE A 75 -28.28 -0.85 -8.30
C PHE A 75 -28.76 0.61 -8.15
N GLU A 76 -30.00 0.83 -7.75
CA GLU A 76 -30.54 2.16 -7.50
C GLU A 76 -29.78 2.90 -6.40
N ASN A 77 -29.45 2.22 -5.30
CA ASN A 77 -28.67 2.81 -4.22
C ASN A 77 -27.26 3.23 -4.67
N ALA A 78 -26.66 2.44 -5.57
CA ALA A 78 -25.36 2.80 -6.14
C ALA A 78 -25.45 4.05 -7.03
N ILE A 79 -26.52 4.16 -7.84
CA ILE A 79 -26.80 5.34 -8.65
C ILE A 79 -27.04 6.58 -7.78
N ASP A 80 -27.82 6.46 -6.72
CA ASP A 80 -28.11 7.58 -5.82
C ASP A 80 -26.84 8.08 -5.12
N LEU A 81 -25.95 7.18 -4.71
CA LEU A 81 -24.65 7.55 -4.20
C LEU A 81 -23.80 8.31 -5.24
N VAL A 82 -23.83 7.89 -6.50
CA VAL A 82 -23.11 8.61 -7.57
C VAL A 82 -23.72 9.99 -7.81
N LYS A 83 -25.06 10.14 -7.80
CA LYS A 83 -25.73 11.46 -7.90
C LYS A 83 -25.26 12.40 -6.79
N GLU A 84 -25.22 11.92 -5.53
CA GLU A 84 -24.72 12.74 -4.40
C GLU A 84 -23.26 13.16 -4.59
N ALA A 85 -22.40 12.23 -5.03
CA ALA A 85 -20.99 12.51 -5.31
C ALA A 85 -20.83 13.50 -6.49
N TYR A 86 -21.62 13.33 -7.55
CA TYR A 86 -21.61 14.21 -8.72
C TYR A 86 -22.02 15.65 -8.37
N VAL A 87 -23.11 15.80 -7.60
CA VAL A 87 -23.56 17.12 -7.11
C VAL A 87 -22.51 17.76 -6.19
N ALA A 88 -21.81 16.96 -5.38
CA ALA A 88 -20.72 17.44 -4.54
C ALA A 88 -19.47 17.85 -5.36
N GLY A 89 -19.38 17.45 -6.63
CA GLY A 89 -18.29 17.79 -7.55
C GLY A 89 -17.10 16.84 -7.48
N ILE A 90 -17.38 15.54 -7.34
CA ILE A 90 -16.35 14.47 -7.47
C ILE A 90 -15.69 14.52 -8.85
N ASP A 91 -14.37 14.26 -8.91
CA ASP A 91 -13.62 14.33 -10.17
C ASP A 91 -13.67 13.02 -10.98
N ALA A 92 -13.82 11.84 -10.33
CA ALA A 92 -13.97 10.56 -11.02
C ALA A 92 -14.60 9.47 -10.14
N ILE A 93 -15.17 8.45 -10.79
CA ILE A 93 -15.64 7.22 -10.13
C ILE A 93 -14.81 6.02 -10.61
N ILE A 94 -14.29 5.23 -9.67
CA ILE A 94 -13.56 3.98 -9.97
C ILE A 94 -14.52 2.81 -9.83
N VAL A 95 -14.82 2.11 -10.94
CA VAL A 95 -15.89 1.10 -11.04
C VAL A 95 -15.30 -0.29 -11.38
N GLN A 96 -15.90 -1.35 -10.82
CA GLN A 96 -15.67 -2.75 -11.22
C GLN A 96 -16.84 -3.32 -12.00
N ASP A 97 -18.07 -3.01 -11.59
CA ASP A 97 -19.27 -3.57 -12.18
C ASP A 97 -19.52 -2.99 -13.57
N PHE A 98 -19.58 -3.89 -14.56
CA PHE A 98 -19.71 -3.49 -15.96
C PHE A 98 -21.05 -2.82 -16.27
N GLY A 99 -22.16 -3.34 -15.68
CA GLY A 99 -23.48 -2.78 -15.86
C GLY A 99 -23.60 -1.37 -15.27
N LEU A 100 -23.05 -1.18 -14.07
CA LEU A 100 -22.98 0.14 -13.44
C LEU A 100 -22.10 1.10 -14.27
N ALA A 101 -20.93 0.65 -14.73
CA ALA A 101 -20.05 1.49 -15.55
C ALA A 101 -20.74 1.98 -16.81
N LYS A 102 -21.38 1.06 -17.55
CA LYS A 102 -22.14 1.43 -18.77
C LYS A 102 -23.26 2.42 -18.49
N TYR A 103 -24.02 2.20 -17.43
CA TYR A 103 -25.06 3.13 -17.02
C TYR A 103 -24.51 4.53 -16.72
N LEU A 104 -23.38 4.61 -15.99
CA LEU A 104 -22.76 5.88 -15.62
C LEU A 104 -22.22 6.62 -16.85
N ILE A 105 -21.54 5.94 -17.75
CA ILE A 105 -21.01 6.51 -18.99
C ILE A 105 -22.15 7.11 -19.84
N ASP A 106 -23.27 6.42 -19.94
CA ASP A 106 -24.41 6.86 -20.76
C ASP A 106 -25.20 8.02 -20.15
N ASN A 107 -25.26 8.08 -18.79
CA ASN A 107 -26.17 9.02 -18.11
C ASN A 107 -25.43 10.18 -17.41
N PHE A 108 -24.09 10.12 -17.26
CA PHE A 108 -23.26 11.14 -16.63
C PHE A 108 -22.08 11.56 -17.55
N PRO A 109 -22.36 12.20 -18.72
CA PRO A 109 -21.36 12.39 -19.78
C PRO A 109 -20.15 13.27 -19.37
N HIS A 110 -20.23 14.00 -18.25
CA HIS A 110 -19.15 14.86 -17.74
C HIS A 110 -18.46 14.28 -16.50
N LEU A 111 -18.78 13.04 -16.12
CA LEU A 111 -18.20 12.35 -14.99
C LEU A 111 -17.19 11.32 -15.47
N PRO A 112 -15.88 11.51 -15.28
CA PRO A 112 -14.87 10.54 -15.66
C PRO A 112 -15.07 9.19 -14.95
N ILE A 113 -15.08 8.11 -15.72
CA ILE A 113 -15.24 6.74 -15.24
C ILE A 113 -13.93 5.99 -15.44
N HIS A 114 -13.35 5.54 -14.33
CA HIS A 114 -12.10 4.80 -14.30
C HIS A 114 -12.36 3.30 -14.09
N ALA A 115 -11.82 2.47 -14.97
CA ALA A 115 -11.88 1.02 -14.81
C ALA A 115 -10.99 0.57 -13.65
N SER A 116 -11.58 -0.08 -12.64
CA SER A 116 -10.83 -0.61 -11.51
C SER A 116 -9.88 -1.73 -11.96
N THR A 117 -8.74 -1.90 -11.26
CA THR A 117 -7.88 -3.10 -11.38
C THR A 117 -8.67 -4.40 -11.15
N GLN A 118 -9.81 -4.33 -10.46
CA GLN A 118 -10.72 -5.46 -10.25
C GLN A 118 -11.47 -5.90 -11.51
N MET A 119 -11.45 -5.12 -12.60
CA MET A 119 -11.94 -5.52 -13.92
C MET A 119 -10.95 -6.45 -14.64
N THR A 120 -9.79 -6.72 -14.07
CA THR A 120 -8.85 -7.75 -14.55
C THR A 120 -8.28 -7.48 -15.93
N VAL A 121 -7.84 -6.25 -16.20
CA VAL A 121 -7.31 -5.87 -17.51
C VAL A 121 -5.81 -6.14 -17.57
N HIS A 122 -5.42 -7.13 -18.39
CA HIS A 122 -4.05 -7.64 -18.51
C HIS A 122 -3.41 -7.40 -19.88
N ASN A 123 -4.13 -6.92 -20.87
CA ASN A 123 -3.63 -6.83 -22.24
C ASN A 123 -4.24 -5.66 -23.00
N LEU A 124 -3.63 -5.33 -24.13
CA LEU A 124 -4.05 -4.23 -24.99
C LEU A 124 -5.51 -4.37 -25.45
N GLN A 125 -5.96 -5.58 -25.81
CA GLN A 125 -7.32 -5.76 -26.34
C GLN A 125 -8.38 -5.42 -25.27
N GLY A 126 -8.15 -5.82 -24.02
CA GLY A 126 -9.00 -5.44 -22.90
C GLY A 126 -9.04 -3.92 -22.68
N VAL A 127 -7.89 -3.25 -22.80
CA VAL A 127 -7.82 -1.77 -22.71
C VAL A 127 -8.60 -1.12 -23.86
N LEU A 128 -8.41 -1.56 -25.10
CA LEU A 128 -9.11 -1.00 -26.26
C LEU A 128 -10.63 -1.20 -26.21
N GLU A 129 -11.11 -2.32 -25.66
CA GLU A 129 -12.56 -2.51 -25.48
C GLU A 129 -13.12 -1.55 -24.40
N LEU A 130 -12.39 -1.29 -23.31
CA LEU A 130 -12.81 -0.30 -22.32
C LEU A 130 -12.74 1.13 -22.86
N GLU A 131 -11.72 1.47 -23.64
CA GLU A 131 -11.62 2.75 -24.36
C GLU A 131 -12.83 2.96 -25.26
N LYS A 132 -13.17 1.96 -26.08
CA LYS A 132 -14.32 1.98 -26.98
C LYS A 132 -15.67 2.12 -26.25
N LEU A 133 -15.77 1.57 -25.04
CA LEU A 133 -16.96 1.71 -24.18
C LEU A 133 -17.09 3.09 -23.56
N GLY A 134 -16.03 3.92 -23.58
CA GLY A 134 -16.03 5.28 -23.07
C GLY A 134 -15.43 5.44 -21.67
N PHE A 135 -14.59 4.51 -21.22
CA PHE A 135 -13.79 4.74 -19.99
C PHE A 135 -12.72 5.80 -20.24
N ASP A 136 -12.51 6.68 -19.27
CA ASP A 136 -11.50 7.75 -19.33
C ASP A 136 -10.11 7.27 -18.88
N ARG A 137 -10.06 6.26 -17.98
CA ARG A 137 -8.83 5.70 -17.43
C ARG A 137 -8.98 4.21 -17.15
N VAL A 138 -7.91 3.45 -17.40
CA VAL A 138 -7.83 2.03 -17.07
C VAL A 138 -6.73 1.78 -16.03
N VAL A 139 -7.12 1.24 -14.86
CA VAL A 139 -6.18 0.74 -13.85
C VAL A 139 -5.77 -0.67 -14.21
N LEU A 140 -4.56 -0.84 -14.71
CA LEU A 140 -4.06 -2.14 -15.12
C LEU A 140 -3.96 -3.12 -13.94
N SER A 141 -4.04 -4.39 -14.26
CA SER A 141 -3.72 -5.47 -13.33
C SER A 141 -2.25 -5.39 -12.89
N ARG A 142 -1.94 -5.87 -11.69
CA ARG A 142 -0.59 -5.76 -11.09
C ARG A 142 0.38 -6.83 -11.55
N GLU A 143 -0.08 -7.72 -12.38
CA GLU A 143 0.65 -8.88 -12.91
C GLU A 143 1.37 -8.58 -14.24
N LEU A 144 1.39 -7.32 -14.67
CA LEU A 144 2.03 -6.86 -15.90
C LEU A 144 3.47 -6.39 -15.67
N SER A 145 4.32 -6.69 -16.64
CA SER A 145 5.69 -6.18 -16.72
C SER A 145 5.76 -4.76 -17.28
N CYS A 146 6.89 -4.10 -17.10
CA CYS A 146 7.12 -2.78 -17.70
C CYS A 146 7.04 -2.80 -19.23
N GLU A 147 7.49 -3.87 -19.89
CA GLU A 147 7.40 -4.07 -21.33
C GLU A 147 5.95 -4.12 -21.81
N GLU A 148 5.10 -4.89 -21.12
CA GLU A 148 3.68 -5.01 -21.43
C GLU A 148 2.95 -3.69 -21.19
N ILE A 149 3.25 -3.00 -20.08
CA ILE A 149 2.67 -1.67 -19.78
C ILE A 149 3.07 -0.66 -20.87
N GLU A 150 4.34 -0.64 -21.27
CA GLU A 150 4.84 0.23 -22.34
C GLU A 150 4.15 -0.06 -23.67
N TYR A 151 3.99 -1.34 -24.03
CA TYR A 151 3.27 -1.74 -25.23
C TYR A 151 1.81 -1.27 -25.22
N ILE A 152 1.12 -1.41 -24.09
CA ILE A 152 -0.26 -0.95 -23.92
C ILE A 152 -0.33 0.58 -24.07
N CYS A 153 0.50 1.33 -23.34
CA CYS A 153 0.49 2.78 -23.36
C CYS A 153 0.76 3.38 -24.76
N LYS A 154 1.58 2.69 -25.59
CA LYS A 154 1.88 3.13 -26.95
C LYS A 154 0.76 2.86 -27.95
N ASN A 155 -0.18 1.98 -27.64
CA ASN A 155 -1.18 1.50 -28.58
C ASN A 155 -2.64 1.77 -28.13
N CYS A 156 -2.84 2.63 -27.12
CA CYS A 156 -4.16 3.10 -26.69
C CYS A 156 -4.15 4.62 -26.48
N ASN A 157 -5.34 5.25 -26.46
CA ASN A 157 -5.49 6.68 -26.17
C ASN A 157 -6.06 6.94 -24.78
N VAL A 158 -6.69 5.93 -24.16
CA VAL A 158 -7.22 6.02 -22.80
C VAL A 158 -6.07 6.18 -21.79
N GLU A 159 -6.31 6.92 -20.71
CA GLU A 159 -5.29 7.06 -19.65
C GLU A 159 -4.99 5.73 -18.97
N ILE A 160 -3.70 5.43 -18.79
CA ILE A 160 -3.24 4.24 -18.07
C ILE A 160 -2.78 4.61 -16.67
N GLU A 161 -3.31 3.87 -15.68
CA GLU A 161 -2.95 3.95 -14.26
C GLU A 161 -2.33 2.63 -13.80
N THR A 162 -1.22 2.69 -13.06
CA THR A 162 -0.53 1.52 -12.50
C THR A 162 -0.32 1.66 -11.01
N PHE A 163 -0.38 0.55 -10.27
CA PHE A 163 0.08 0.53 -8.89
C PHE A 163 1.60 0.60 -8.86
N ILE A 164 2.14 1.45 -7.96
CA ILE A 164 3.58 1.67 -7.82
C ILE A 164 4.11 1.28 -6.44
N HIS A 165 3.26 1.20 -5.41
CA HIS A 165 3.67 0.86 -4.05
C HIS A 165 2.55 0.17 -3.26
N GLY A 166 2.95 -0.74 -2.34
CA GLY A 166 2.09 -1.32 -1.32
C GLY A 166 1.73 -2.78 -1.55
N ALA A 167 0.69 -3.25 -0.87
CA ALA A 167 0.36 -4.68 -0.80
C ALA A 167 0.02 -5.31 -2.14
N LEU A 168 0.59 -6.48 -2.41
CA LEU A 168 0.24 -7.35 -3.53
C LEU A 168 -0.73 -8.47 -3.10
N CYS A 169 -1.54 -8.95 -4.05
CA CYS A 169 -2.29 -10.18 -3.92
C CYS A 169 -1.51 -11.35 -4.55
N ILE A 170 -1.67 -12.56 -4.01
CA ILE A 170 -1.11 -13.77 -4.64
C ILE A 170 -1.92 -14.21 -5.86
N CYS A 171 -3.21 -13.89 -5.87
CA CYS A 171 -4.10 -14.20 -6.97
C CYS A 171 -4.11 -13.04 -7.97
N TYR A 172 -4.46 -13.34 -9.23
CA TYR A 172 -4.72 -12.33 -10.24
C TYR A 172 -5.68 -11.25 -9.75
N SER A 173 -5.41 -10.00 -10.13
CA SER A 173 -6.22 -8.83 -9.77
C SER A 173 -7.69 -9.06 -10.11
N GLY A 174 -8.59 -8.90 -9.13
CA GLY A 174 -10.04 -9.06 -9.31
C GLY A 174 -10.57 -10.51 -9.35
N GLN A 175 -9.72 -11.54 -9.44
CA GLN A 175 -10.14 -12.94 -9.67
C GLN A 175 -10.09 -13.83 -8.41
N CYS A 176 -9.83 -13.26 -7.23
CA CYS A 176 -9.68 -14.06 -6.02
C CYS A 176 -11.03 -14.45 -5.41
N LEU A 177 -11.31 -15.75 -5.36
CA LEU A 177 -12.46 -16.34 -4.67
C LEU A 177 -12.11 -17.01 -3.33
N PHE A 178 -10.82 -17.03 -2.95
CA PHE A 178 -10.34 -17.78 -1.80
C PHE A 178 -11.07 -17.43 -0.50
N SER A 179 -11.20 -16.14 -0.19
CA SER A 179 -11.91 -15.69 1.02
C SER A 179 -13.42 -15.98 0.98
N SER A 180 -14.02 -16.05 -0.21
CA SER A 180 -15.43 -16.42 -0.37
C SER A 180 -15.65 -17.89 -0.09
N VAL A 181 -14.80 -18.77 -0.65
CA VAL A 181 -14.93 -20.22 -0.55
C VAL A 181 -14.64 -20.71 0.87
N VAL A 182 -13.57 -20.22 1.50
CA VAL A 182 -13.14 -20.69 2.82
C VAL A 182 -13.99 -20.10 3.96
N GLY A 183 -14.41 -18.84 3.84
CA GLY A 183 -15.03 -18.13 4.96
C GLY A 183 -16.30 -17.34 4.64
N GLY A 184 -16.89 -17.49 3.45
CA GLY A 184 -18.10 -16.76 3.05
C GLY A 184 -17.91 -15.23 2.89
N ARG A 185 -16.65 -14.74 2.94
CA ARG A 185 -16.30 -13.31 2.89
C ARG A 185 -15.71 -12.94 1.54
N SER A 186 -16.57 -12.44 0.62
CA SER A 186 -16.14 -12.13 -0.75
C SER A 186 -15.18 -10.95 -0.83
N GLY A 187 -13.99 -11.16 -1.44
CA GLY A 187 -13.04 -10.11 -1.79
C GLY A 187 -13.61 -9.14 -2.83
N ASN A 188 -14.38 -9.66 -3.79
CA ASN A 188 -15.04 -8.87 -4.83
C ASN A 188 -16.25 -8.05 -4.32
N ARG A 189 -16.56 -8.22 -3.04
CA ARG A 189 -17.58 -7.45 -2.29
C ARG A 189 -16.96 -6.68 -1.12
N GLY A 190 -15.64 -6.44 -1.16
CA GLY A 190 -14.90 -5.67 -0.17
C GLY A 190 -14.70 -6.33 1.19
N LYS A 191 -15.01 -7.63 1.34
CA LYS A 191 -15.01 -8.36 2.62
C LYS A 191 -13.85 -9.35 2.77
N CYS A 192 -12.77 -9.23 1.99
CA CYS A 192 -11.64 -10.15 2.04
C CYS A 192 -11.09 -10.31 3.46
N ALA A 193 -11.03 -11.57 3.95
CA ALA A 193 -10.44 -11.92 5.24
C ALA A 193 -8.92 -12.08 5.21
N GLY A 194 -8.31 -12.05 4.01
CA GLY A 194 -6.87 -12.25 3.83
C GLY A 194 -6.40 -13.68 4.12
N PRO A 195 -7.10 -14.76 3.66
CA PRO A 195 -6.66 -16.12 3.95
C PRO A 195 -5.26 -16.42 3.42
N CYS A 196 -4.82 -15.77 2.34
CA CYS A 196 -3.45 -15.86 1.86
C CYS A 196 -2.37 -15.38 2.86
N ARG A 197 -2.78 -14.75 3.96
CA ARG A 197 -1.91 -14.28 5.06
C ARG A 197 -1.92 -15.20 6.28
N LEU A 198 -2.50 -16.38 6.17
CA LEU A 198 -2.48 -17.42 7.19
C LEU A 198 -1.35 -18.41 6.94
N PRO A 199 -0.88 -19.13 7.98
CA PRO A 199 0.11 -20.20 7.79
C PRO A 199 -0.54 -21.44 7.15
N TYR A 200 0.21 -22.09 6.27
CA TYR A 200 -0.18 -23.32 5.58
C TYR A 200 0.92 -24.35 5.65
N GLU A 201 0.55 -25.61 5.46
CA GLU A 201 1.47 -26.72 5.23
C GLU A 201 1.29 -27.23 3.79
N LEU A 202 2.38 -27.28 3.04
CA LEU A 202 2.43 -27.96 1.76
C LEU A 202 2.74 -29.43 2.03
N ILE A 203 1.82 -30.31 1.67
CA ILE A 203 1.97 -31.75 1.83
C ILE A 203 2.11 -32.42 0.47
N SER A 204 2.83 -33.54 0.45
CA SER A 204 2.86 -34.48 -0.66
C SER A 204 2.28 -35.82 -0.18
N GLU A 205 1.38 -36.40 -0.96
CA GLU A 205 0.85 -37.75 -0.73
C GLU A 205 1.44 -38.71 -1.76
N ASN A 206 1.95 -39.84 -1.31
CA ASN A 206 2.37 -40.93 -2.20
C ASN A 206 1.13 -41.67 -2.70
N ASN A 207 0.88 -41.66 -4.01
CA ASN A 207 -0.31 -42.23 -4.61
C ASN A 207 -0.46 -43.73 -4.37
N SER A 208 0.63 -44.49 -4.09
CA SER A 208 0.61 -45.91 -3.88
C SER A 208 0.51 -46.32 -2.42
N THR A 209 1.13 -45.57 -1.51
CA THR A 209 1.18 -45.92 -0.07
C THR A 209 0.26 -45.04 0.80
N HIS A 210 -0.31 -43.97 0.23
CA HIS A 210 -1.06 -42.93 0.94
C HIS A 210 -0.27 -42.24 2.08
N GLU A 211 1.06 -42.37 2.07
CA GLU A 211 1.92 -41.73 3.02
C GLU A 211 1.96 -40.21 2.76
N ILE A 212 1.66 -39.44 3.77
CA ILE A 212 1.66 -37.96 3.74
C ILE A 212 2.98 -37.45 4.31
N LYS A 213 3.66 -36.60 3.54
CA LYS A 213 4.88 -35.91 3.95
C LYS A 213 4.72 -34.38 3.86
N THR A 214 5.04 -33.66 4.92
CA THR A 214 5.12 -32.21 4.86
C THR A 214 6.37 -31.78 4.10
N ILE A 215 6.18 -31.02 3.00
CA ILE A 215 7.24 -30.49 2.14
C ILE A 215 7.71 -29.14 2.67
N ASN A 216 6.76 -28.25 3.05
CA ASN A 216 7.06 -26.91 3.54
C ASN A 216 5.94 -26.43 4.46
N LYS A 217 6.26 -25.46 5.37
CA LYS A 217 5.32 -24.89 6.33
C LYS A 217 5.62 -23.41 6.55
N GLY A 218 4.58 -22.60 6.65
CA GLY A 218 4.70 -21.16 6.93
C GLY A 218 3.65 -20.35 6.17
N TYR A 219 3.91 -19.08 5.98
CA TYR A 219 3.02 -18.16 5.24
C TYR A 219 3.24 -18.27 3.73
N LEU A 220 2.99 -19.45 3.19
CA LEU A 220 3.38 -19.87 1.84
C LEU A 220 2.75 -19.05 0.71
N LEU A 221 1.67 -18.32 0.99
CA LEU A 221 0.94 -17.47 0.04
C LEU A 221 1.08 -15.96 0.36
N SER A 222 1.91 -15.60 1.35
CA SER A 222 2.03 -14.21 1.80
C SER A 222 3.05 -13.45 0.96
N THR A 223 2.56 -12.63 0.03
CA THR A 223 3.41 -11.77 -0.82
C THR A 223 4.06 -10.64 -0.02
N LYS A 224 5.28 -10.28 -0.39
CA LYS A 224 5.92 -9.01 -0.02
C LYS A 224 5.14 -7.83 -0.60
N ASP A 225 5.41 -6.62 -0.07
CA ASP A 225 4.84 -5.40 -0.64
C ASP A 225 5.64 -4.97 -1.89
N LEU A 226 4.93 -4.38 -2.86
CA LEU A 226 5.53 -3.77 -4.04
C LEU A 226 6.26 -2.48 -3.65
N CYS A 227 7.47 -2.29 -4.18
CA CYS A 227 8.14 -1.00 -4.24
C CYS A 227 8.66 -0.78 -5.66
N GLY A 228 7.90 -0.02 -6.43
CA GLY A 228 8.21 0.29 -7.84
C GLY A 228 9.01 1.57 -8.03
N ILE A 229 9.64 2.11 -6.96
CA ILE A 229 10.35 3.40 -7.03
C ILE A 229 11.42 3.43 -8.12
N ALA A 230 12.19 2.36 -8.28
CA ALA A 230 13.22 2.22 -9.30
C ALA A 230 12.67 2.22 -10.74
N TYR A 231 11.38 1.97 -10.91
CA TYR A 231 10.72 1.90 -12.22
C TYR A 231 10.02 3.20 -12.62
N ILE A 232 10.05 4.25 -11.77
CA ILE A 232 9.44 5.55 -12.05
C ILE A 232 9.87 6.10 -13.42
N PRO A 233 11.19 6.19 -13.76
CA PRO A 233 11.61 6.71 -15.05
C PRO A 233 11.03 5.93 -16.23
N ARG A 234 11.10 4.61 -16.16
CA ARG A 234 10.66 3.72 -17.22
C ARG A 234 9.15 3.83 -17.46
N LEU A 235 8.36 3.82 -16.37
CA LEU A 235 6.90 3.94 -16.46
C LEU A 235 6.45 5.32 -16.95
N ILE A 236 7.14 6.41 -16.57
CA ILE A 236 6.90 7.76 -17.11
C ILE A 236 7.20 7.79 -18.61
N GLN A 237 8.34 7.25 -19.04
CA GLN A 237 8.73 7.17 -20.44
C GLN A 237 7.79 6.27 -21.27
N ALA A 238 7.27 5.22 -20.66
CA ALA A 238 6.25 4.35 -21.26
C ALA A 238 4.93 5.08 -21.55
N GLY A 239 4.63 6.18 -20.84
CA GLY A 239 3.43 6.98 -21.04
C GLY A 239 2.34 6.78 -19.99
N VAL A 240 2.64 6.10 -18.87
CA VAL A 240 1.72 5.98 -17.72
C VAL A 240 1.33 7.37 -17.23
N LYS A 241 0.03 7.60 -17.02
CA LYS A 241 -0.55 8.90 -16.63
C LYS A 241 -0.74 9.04 -15.13
N CYS A 242 -0.92 7.93 -14.42
CA CYS A 242 -1.19 7.94 -12.99
C CYS A 242 -0.47 6.80 -12.25
N PHE A 243 0.21 7.14 -11.16
CA PHE A 243 0.81 6.20 -10.22
C PHE A 243 -0.04 6.10 -8.96
N LYS A 244 -0.51 4.89 -8.66
CA LYS A 244 -1.37 4.60 -7.53
C LYS A 244 -0.63 3.95 -6.38
N ILE A 245 -0.78 4.50 -5.18
CA ILE A 245 -0.30 3.90 -3.94
C ILE A 245 -1.42 3.05 -3.33
N GLU A 246 -1.15 1.77 -3.01
CA GLU A 246 -2.08 0.94 -2.22
C GLU A 246 -1.90 1.22 -0.73
N GLY A 247 -3.01 1.40 0.01
CA GLY A 247 -2.87 1.67 1.43
C GLY A 247 -4.09 2.22 2.17
N ARG A 248 -5.33 2.07 1.69
CA ARG A 248 -6.54 2.62 2.33
C ARG A 248 -6.78 2.17 3.79
N MET A 249 -6.15 1.07 4.21
CA MET A 249 -6.20 0.57 5.58
C MET A 249 -4.91 0.85 6.35
N LYS A 250 -4.04 1.72 5.84
CA LYS A 250 -2.79 2.09 6.48
C LYS A 250 -2.97 3.33 7.35
N ARG A 251 -1.98 3.57 8.23
CA ARG A 251 -1.95 4.74 9.11
C ARG A 251 -1.55 6.02 8.35
N PRO A 252 -1.88 7.19 8.86
CA PRO A 252 -1.51 8.47 8.25
C PRO A 252 0.00 8.63 8.02
N GLU A 253 0.84 8.12 8.94
CA GLU A 253 2.30 8.19 8.81
C GLU A 253 2.82 7.42 7.59
N TYR A 254 2.18 6.27 7.26
CA TYR A 254 2.47 5.53 6.02
C TYR A 254 2.08 6.37 4.80
N VAL A 255 0.88 6.94 4.80
CA VAL A 255 0.38 7.73 3.68
C VAL A 255 1.27 8.96 3.44
N ALA A 256 1.63 9.69 4.51
CA ALA A 256 2.52 10.85 4.44
C ALA A 256 3.89 10.48 3.88
N THR A 257 4.55 9.46 4.46
CA THR A 257 5.91 9.08 4.09
C THR A 257 5.97 8.56 2.66
N VAL A 258 5.07 7.64 2.27
CA VAL A 258 5.06 7.06 0.93
C VAL A 258 4.74 8.14 -0.12
N THR A 259 3.72 8.98 0.11
CA THR A 259 3.35 10.04 -0.83
C THR A 259 4.50 11.02 -1.03
N ARG A 260 5.13 11.50 0.06
CA ARG A 260 6.27 12.43 0.03
C ARG A 260 7.44 11.86 -0.78
N ILE A 261 7.82 10.61 -0.53
CA ILE A 261 8.96 9.98 -1.18
C ILE A 261 8.68 9.78 -2.67
N TYR A 262 7.51 9.23 -3.05
CA TYR A 262 7.16 9.07 -4.46
C TYR A 262 7.04 10.42 -5.18
N ARG A 263 6.49 11.45 -4.54
CA ARG A 263 6.44 12.81 -5.11
C ARG A 263 7.84 13.34 -5.38
N LYS A 264 8.77 13.19 -4.43
CA LYS A 264 10.18 13.59 -4.59
C LYS A 264 10.79 13.01 -5.86
N TYR A 265 10.65 11.71 -6.09
CA TYR A 265 11.30 11.04 -7.21
C TYR A 265 10.58 11.22 -8.55
N ILE A 266 9.27 11.38 -8.54
CA ILE A 266 8.52 11.78 -9.75
C ILE A 266 8.96 13.18 -10.19
N ASP A 267 8.99 14.14 -9.27
CA ASP A 267 9.41 15.51 -9.58
C ASP A 267 10.88 15.60 -9.98
N MET A 268 11.76 14.87 -9.30
CA MET A 268 13.18 14.79 -9.67
C MET A 268 13.31 14.38 -11.13
N PHE A 269 12.73 13.23 -11.52
CA PHE A 269 12.86 12.75 -12.89
C PHE A 269 12.17 13.67 -13.92
N GLN A 270 10.98 14.18 -13.63
CA GLN A 270 10.25 15.04 -14.57
C GLN A 270 10.92 16.41 -14.79
N ASN A 271 11.59 16.96 -13.77
CA ASN A 271 12.21 18.29 -13.85
C ASN A 271 13.66 18.25 -14.36
N THR A 272 14.42 17.22 -14.01
CA THR A 272 15.88 17.16 -14.29
C THR A 272 16.27 16.06 -15.25
N ASN A 273 15.40 15.08 -15.50
CA ASN A 273 15.70 13.83 -16.19
C ASN A 273 16.82 13.00 -15.51
N GLU A 274 17.20 13.37 -14.29
CA GLU A 274 18.12 12.61 -13.45
C GLU A 274 17.31 11.73 -12.49
N PHE A 275 17.89 10.60 -12.11
CA PHE A 275 17.23 9.70 -11.19
C PHE A 275 18.23 8.92 -10.36
N ASN A 276 18.27 9.22 -9.08
CA ASN A 276 19.06 8.50 -8.09
C ASN A 276 18.27 8.36 -6.80
N VAL A 277 18.04 7.13 -6.36
CA VAL A 277 17.26 6.83 -5.17
C VAL A 277 18.18 6.79 -3.95
N ASP A 278 17.86 7.59 -2.95
CA ASP A 278 18.57 7.65 -1.67
C ASP A 278 18.20 6.40 -0.85
N GLU A 279 19.20 5.71 -0.31
CA GLU A 279 19.04 4.54 0.56
C GLU A 279 18.21 4.86 1.81
N LYS A 280 18.36 6.07 2.36
CA LYS A 280 17.55 6.55 3.48
C LYS A 280 16.06 6.56 3.15
N ASP A 281 15.66 6.99 1.95
CA ASP A 281 14.26 6.98 1.55
C ASP A 281 13.71 5.54 1.41
N ILE A 282 14.54 4.59 0.94
CA ILE A 282 14.17 3.17 0.92
C ILE A 282 13.99 2.64 2.35
N ASN A 283 14.89 2.99 3.26
CA ASN A 283 14.79 2.59 4.67
C ASN A 283 13.56 3.22 5.34
N ASP A 284 13.22 4.48 5.06
CA ASP A 284 11.99 5.13 5.52
C ASP A 284 10.73 4.41 5.02
N LEU A 285 10.69 4.02 3.73
CA LEU A 285 9.61 3.22 3.17
C LEU A 285 9.49 1.85 3.85
N MET A 286 10.61 1.17 4.08
CA MET A 286 10.64 -0.11 4.80
C MET A 286 10.22 0.05 6.26
N GLN A 287 10.63 1.14 6.91
CA GLN A 287 10.32 1.40 8.32
C GLN A 287 8.83 1.64 8.54
N VAL A 288 8.13 2.36 7.64
CA VAL A 288 6.69 2.61 7.81
C VAL A 288 5.87 1.35 7.58
N PHE A 289 6.25 0.49 6.63
CA PHE A 289 5.64 -0.83 6.46
C PHE A 289 6.33 -1.70 5.41
N ASN A 290 6.70 -2.93 5.78
CA ASN A 290 7.11 -3.98 4.85
C ASN A 290 6.76 -5.37 5.39
N ARG A 291 6.61 -6.36 4.50
CA ARG A 291 6.44 -7.79 4.81
C ARG A 291 7.67 -8.57 4.36
N GLY A 292 8.75 -8.49 5.15
CA GLY A 292 10.00 -9.20 4.83
C GLY A 292 10.77 -8.58 3.66
N GLY A 293 10.81 -7.25 3.62
CA GLY A 293 11.38 -6.46 2.55
C GLY A 293 10.37 -6.13 1.44
N PHE A 294 10.88 -5.56 0.37
CA PHE A 294 10.11 -5.23 -0.82
C PHE A 294 10.32 -6.23 -1.95
N SER A 295 9.42 -6.19 -2.93
CA SER A 295 9.56 -6.84 -4.23
C SER A 295 9.26 -5.84 -5.34
N ASN A 296 9.77 -6.13 -6.53
CA ASN A 296 9.41 -5.40 -7.75
C ASN A 296 8.04 -5.83 -8.31
N GLY A 297 7.32 -6.73 -7.62
CA GLY A 297 6.11 -7.34 -8.14
C GLY A 297 6.41 -8.10 -9.44
N HIS A 298 5.72 -7.73 -10.50
CA HIS A 298 5.90 -8.28 -11.84
C HIS A 298 6.60 -7.30 -12.81
N LEU A 299 6.97 -6.11 -12.34
CA LEU A 299 7.53 -5.03 -13.19
C LEU A 299 8.82 -5.42 -13.91
N ASP A 300 9.61 -6.37 -13.40
CA ASP A 300 10.86 -6.84 -13.98
C ASP A 300 10.74 -8.13 -14.81
N SER A 301 9.52 -8.58 -15.10
CA SER A 301 9.23 -9.82 -15.82
C SER A 301 9.77 -11.11 -15.16
N LYS A 302 10.25 -11.02 -13.91
CA LYS A 302 10.82 -12.16 -13.17
C LYS A 302 9.77 -12.80 -12.28
N HIS A 303 9.28 -13.95 -12.68
CA HIS A 303 8.35 -14.74 -11.88
C HIS A 303 9.13 -15.76 -11.05
N ASN A 304 9.37 -15.45 -9.76
CA ASN A 304 10.07 -16.36 -8.87
C ASN A 304 9.50 -16.35 -7.45
N SER A 305 9.98 -17.29 -6.63
CA SER A 305 9.57 -17.41 -5.22
C SER A 305 9.98 -16.23 -4.33
N SER A 306 10.80 -15.31 -4.82
CA SER A 306 11.23 -14.11 -4.07
C SER A 306 10.08 -13.15 -3.75
N LEU A 307 8.94 -13.28 -4.45
CA LEU A 307 7.72 -12.55 -4.19
C LEU A 307 7.10 -12.90 -2.82
N ILE A 308 7.36 -14.09 -2.29
CA ILE A 308 6.77 -14.62 -1.06
C ILE A 308 7.69 -14.40 0.12
N PHE A 309 7.10 -14.07 1.28
CA PHE A 309 7.78 -14.07 2.58
C PHE A 309 7.05 -14.99 3.55
N GLN A 310 7.73 -16.08 3.97
CA GLN A 310 7.10 -17.21 4.66
C GLN A 310 7.11 -17.10 6.19
N GLU A 311 7.90 -16.17 6.77
CA GLU A 311 8.11 -16.12 8.22
C GLU A 311 6.97 -15.39 8.94
N LYS A 312 6.47 -14.26 8.37
CA LYS A 312 5.49 -13.40 9.07
C LYS A 312 4.67 -12.57 8.07
N PRO A 313 3.33 -12.46 8.22
CA PRO A 313 2.49 -11.71 7.29
C PRO A 313 2.30 -10.23 7.67
N SER A 314 2.92 -9.79 8.77
CA SER A 314 2.78 -8.43 9.32
C SER A 314 4.04 -7.59 9.10
N ASN A 315 4.00 -6.33 9.56
CA ASN A 315 5.16 -5.45 9.47
C ASN A 315 6.40 -6.05 10.15
N MET A 316 7.50 -6.12 9.41
CA MET A 316 8.80 -6.57 9.90
C MET A 316 9.68 -5.42 10.41
N GLY A 317 9.50 -4.21 9.85
CA GLY A 317 10.41 -3.09 10.13
C GLY A 317 11.81 -3.30 9.58
N LEU A 318 12.81 -2.64 10.18
CA LEU A 318 14.23 -2.75 9.82
C LEU A 318 14.96 -3.70 10.76
N TYR A 319 15.87 -4.49 10.23
CA TYR A 319 16.72 -5.37 11.02
C TYR A 319 17.70 -4.54 11.86
N LEU A 320 17.70 -4.73 13.18
CA LEU A 320 18.55 -4.00 14.11
C LEU A 320 19.81 -4.77 14.52
N GLY A 321 19.79 -6.09 14.40
CA GLY A 321 20.92 -6.92 14.82
C GLY A 321 20.48 -8.22 15.50
N THR A 322 21.48 -8.99 15.94
CA THR A 322 21.27 -10.27 16.64
C THR A 322 21.69 -10.13 18.10
N ILE A 323 20.92 -10.70 19.01
CA ILE A 323 21.18 -10.66 20.44
C ILE A 323 22.48 -11.43 20.77
N LYS A 324 23.49 -10.72 21.30
CA LYS A 324 24.76 -11.27 21.73
C LYS A 324 24.72 -11.74 23.18
N LYS A 325 23.97 -11.02 24.04
CA LYS A 325 23.82 -11.32 25.48
C LYS A 325 22.40 -11.03 25.92
N TYR A 326 21.92 -11.84 26.86
CA TYR A 326 20.62 -11.63 27.52
C TYR A 326 20.74 -11.82 29.02
N ASN A 327 20.35 -10.81 29.78
CA ASN A 327 20.23 -10.86 31.25
C ASN A 327 18.75 -10.89 31.63
N SER A 328 18.23 -12.08 31.89
CA SER A 328 16.80 -12.29 32.19
C SER A 328 16.32 -11.59 33.46
N ASN A 329 17.20 -11.44 34.48
CA ASN A 329 16.84 -10.79 35.76
C ASN A 329 16.58 -9.30 35.58
N LYS A 330 17.33 -8.61 34.69
CA LYS A 330 17.18 -7.19 34.39
C LYS A 330 16.31 -6.95 33.14
N GLY A 331 16.06 -7.99 32.36
CA GLY A 331 15.43 -7.85 31.05
C GLY A 331 16.32 -7.09 30.06
N HIS A 332 17.62 -7.25 30.11
CA HIS A 332 18.56 -6.52 29.24
C HIS A 332 19.06 -7.41 28.12
N ILE A 333 18.87 -6.96 26.87
CA ILE A 333 19.53 -7.56 25.71
C ILE A 333 20.68 -6.68 25.24
N THR A 334 21.77 -7.31 24.77
CA THR A 334 22.91 -6.59 24.17
C THR A 334 23.09 -7.06 22.73
N LEU A 335 23.20 -6.11 21.80
CA LEU A 335 23.42 -6.36 20.38
C LEU A 335 24.26 -5.25 19.74
N GLN A 336 24.83 -5.54 18.57
CA GLN A 336 25.41 -4.55 17.66
C GLN A 336 24.30 -3.98 16.80
N LEU A 337 24.15 -2.66 16.73
CA LEU A 337 23.15 -2.01 15.89
C LEU A 337 23.58 -2.02 14.42
N GLU A 338 22.68 -2.44 13.54
CA GLU A 338 22.79 -2.29 12.08
C GLU A 338 22.11 -1.00 11.59
N GLU A 339 21.17 -0.46 12.38
CA GLU A 339 20.42 0.77 12.13
C GLU A 339 20.39 1.64 13.38
N ASP A 340 20.17 2.95 13.20
CA ASP A 340 20.02 3.88 14.32
C ASP A 340 18.81 3.51 15.20
N LEU A 341 18.91 3.77 16.50
CA LEU A 341 17.87 3.47 17.48
C LEU A 341 17.64 4.64 18.43
N ASP A 342 16.38 5.03 18.62
CA ASP A 342 15.93 6.10 19.49
C ASP A 342 15.12 5.59 20.68
N LEU A 343 15.18 6.30 21.81
CA LEU A 343 14.20 6.13 22.89
C LEU A 343 12.77 6.42 22.35
N GLY A 344 11.87 5.48 22.61
CA GLY A 344 10.48 5.56 22.13
C GLY A 344 10.24 4.85 20.81
N ASP A 345 11.27 4.31 20.15
CA ASP A 345 11.11 3.36 19.06
C ASP A 345 10.45 2.08 19.57
N SER A 346 9.80 1.32 18.67
CA SER A 346 9.29 0.00 19.02
C SER A 346 10.09 -1.08 18.30
N ILE A 347 10.45 -2.11 19.04
CA ILE A 347 11.19 -3.26 18.52
C ILE A 347 10.43 -4.57 18.70
N SER A 348 10.76 -5.57 17.91
CA SER A 348 10.30 -6.95 18.07
C SER A 348 11.48 -7.93 18.01
N VAL A 349 11.34 -9.07 18.67
CA VAL A 349 12.31 -10.17 18.64
C VAL A 349 11.72 -11.31 17.80
N SER A 350 12.54 -11.98 17.00
CA SER A 350 12.09 -12.93 15.96
C SER A 350 11.19 -14.05 16.49
N ASN A 351 11.48 -14.60 17.67
CA ASN A 351 10.75 -15.73 18.26
C ASN A 351 9.66 -15.29 19.24
N GLU A 352 9.35 -13.99 19.30
CA GLU A 352 8.36 -13.42 20.20
C GLU A 352 7.23 -12.72 19.43
N SER A 353 5.99 -12.88 19.91
CA SER A 353 4.85 -12.13 19.38
C SER A 353 4.78 -10.70 19.94
N SER A 354 5.48 -10.45 21.04
CA SER A 354 5.45 -9.18 21.78
C SER A 354 6.24 -8.09 21.07
N LYS A 355 5.71 -6.87 21.20
CA LYS A 355 6.40 -5.63 20.79
C LYS A 355 6.86 -4.91 22.04
N TYR A 356 8.06 -4.35 21.97
CA TYR A 356 8.68 -3.66 23.09
C TYR A 356 8.94 -2.21 22.74
N LEU A 357 8.54 -1.31 23.63
CA LEU A 357 8.92 0.10 23.55
C LEU A 357 10.35 0.23 24.10
N VAL A 358 11.23 0.86 23.36
CA VAL A 358 12.59 1.17 23.81
C VAL A 358 12.52 2.26 24.88
N SER A 359 12.52 1.87 26.15
CA SER A 359 12.43 2.75 27.31
C SER A 359 13.77 2.93 28.04
N GLU A 360 14.75 2.07 27.75
CA GLU A 360 16.13 2.16 28.21
C GLU A 360 17.07 1.80 27.06
N LEU A 361 18.04 2.68 26.80
CA LEU A 361 19.03 2.54 25.74
C LEU A 361 20.40 2.96 26.30
N MET A 362 21.35 2.02 26.38
CA MET A 362 22.57 2.21 27.13
C MET A 362 23.83 1.80 26.35
N ILE A 363 24.92 2.58 26.53
CA ILE A 363 26.29 2.19 26.17
C ILE A 363 27.06 2.11 27.46
N LYS A 364 27.66 0.93 27.80
CA LYS A 364 28.46 0.70 29.02
C LYS A 364 27.77 1.18 30.32
N ASN A 365 26.45 1.03 30.43
CA ASN A 365 25.55 1.48 31.52
C ASN A 365 25.20 2.97 31.54
N ASP A 366 25.67 3.79 30.63
CA ASP A 366 25.22 5.18 30.47
C ASP A 366 24.00 5.26 29.57
N ASN A 367 22.95 5.98 30.01
CA ASN A 367 21.72 6.13 29.27
C ASN A 367 21.85 7.15 28.12
N HIS A 368 21.34 6.78 26.97
CA HIS A 368 21.32 7.62 25.76
C HIS A 368 19.89 7.76 25.23
N LYS A 369 19.60 8.87 24.54
CA LYS A 369 18.32 9.06 23.84
C LYS A 369 18.37 8.54 22.40
N HIS A 370 19.55 8.55 21.80
CA HIS A 370 19.85 8.13 20.44
C HIS A 370 21.17 7.40 20.40
N ILE A 371 21.28 6.31 19.65
CA ILE A 371 22.52 5.59 19.37
C ILE A 371 22.55 5.23 17.88
N SER A 372 23.66 5.59 17.23
CA SER A 372 23.87 5.32 15.81
C SER A 372 24.22 3.86 15.52
N SER A 373 23.96 3.44 14.29
CA SER A 373 24.37 2.14 13.74
C SER A 373 25.88 1.88 13.97
N GLY A 374 26.29 0.63 13.98
CA GLY A 374 27.68 0.22 14.26
C GLY A 374 28.05 0.18 15.74
N THR A 375 27.19 0.59 16.68
CA THR A 375 27.46 0.65 18.11
C THR A 375 26.90 -0.57 18.83
N GLU A 376 27.67 -1.14 19.79
CA GLU A 376 27.15 -2.16 20.71
C GLU A 376 26.30 -1.51 21.81
N VAL A 377 25.03 -1.91 21.90
CA VAL A 377 24.04 -1.30 22.77
C VAL A 377 23.41 -2.32 23.70
N THR A 378 22.99 -1.87 24.89
CA THR A 378 22.09 -2.59 25.78
C THR A 378 20.73 -1.94 25.81
N ILE A 379 19.68 -2.72 25.52
CA ILE A 379 18.27 -2.31 25.56
C ILE A 379 17.62 -2.98 26.77
N GLY A 380 16.94 -2.18 27.59
CA GLY A 380 16.37 -2.66 28.87
C GLY A 380 14.89 -3.00 28.81
N ARG A 381 14.43 -3.62 29.92
CA ARG A 381 13.01 -3.94 30.24
C ARG A 381 12.32 -4.90 29.26
N MET A 382 13.08 -5.79 28.64
CA MET A 382 12.56 -6.85 27.79
C MET A 382 12.04 -8.02 28.65
N LYS A 383 10.88 -8.58 28.29
CA LYS A 383 10.28 -9.73 28.97
C LYS A 383 9.82 -10.74 27.93
N GLY A 384 9.98 -12.05 28.21
CA GLY A 384 9.53 -13.11 27.31
C GLY A 384 10.57 -14.21 27.11
N ASN A 385 10.34 -15.09 26.15
CA ASN A 385 11.23 -16.21 25.84
C ASN A 385 12.35 -15.78 24.88
N ILE A 386 13.17 -14.80 25.32
CA ILE A 386 14.25 -14.21 24.54
C ILE A 386 15.52 -15.05 24.72
N LYS A 387 16.25 -15.28 23.62
CA LYS A 387 17.47 -16.07 23.58
C LYS A 387 18.60 -15.34 22.87
N VAL A 388 19.82 -15.66 23.24
CA VAL A 388 21.00 -15.29 22.46
C VAL A 388 20.89 -15.91 21.06
N GLY A 389 21.18 -15.13 20.04
CA GLY A 389 20.99 -15.52 18.63
C GLY A 389 19.66 -15.09 18.02
N ASP A 390 18.68 -14.63 18.81
CA ASP A 390 17.44 -14.08 18.27
C ASP A 390 17.69 -12.77 17.51
N LYS A 391 16.98 -12.59 16.38
CA LYS A 391 17.05 -11.35 15.59
C LYS A 391 16.10 -10.30 16.16
N VAL A 392 16.55 -9.05 16.15
CA VAL A 392 15.81 -7.88 16.62
C VAL A 392 15.48 -6.98 15.43
N TYR A 393 14.25 -6.48 15.38
CA TYR A 393 13.76 -5.60 14.31
C TYR A 393 13.14 -4.33 14.90
N LYS A 394 13.45 -3.17 14.32
CA LYS A 394 12.79 -1.89 14.61
C LYS A 394 11.48 -1.81 13.81
N ILE A 395 10.35 -2.01 14.47
CA ILE A 395 9.03 -2.08 13.84
C ILE A 395 8.29 -0.75 13.75
N SER A 396 8.73 0.25 14.53
CA SER A 396 8.35 1.65 14.35
C SER A 396 9.47 2.57 14.78
N SER A 397 9.64 3.68 14.07
CA SER A 397 10.52 4.78 14.42
C SER A 397 9.69 5.94 14.94
N LYS A 398 10.03 6.41 16.16
CA LYS A 398 9.38 7.57 16.75
C LYS A 398 9.71 8.83 15.96
N SER A 399 10.98 9.04 15.64
CA SER A 399 11.44 10.21 14.89
C SER A 399 10.78 10.31 13.50
N LEU A 400 10.68 9.20 12.76
CA LEU A 400 10.00 9.15 11.46
C LEU A 400 8.49 9.40 11.61
N SER A 401 7.86 8.84 12.64
CA SER A 401 6.43 9.04 12.92
C SER A 401 6.13 10.50 13.29
N ASP A 402 6.96 11.11 14.14
CA ASP A 402 6.82 12.52 14.55
C ASP A 402 7.05 13.44 13.34
N PHE A 403 8.05 13.16 12.51
CA PHE A 403 8.30 13.89 11.27
C PHE A 403 7.13 13.77 10.30
N ALA A 404 6.63 12.56 10.06
CA ALA A 404 5.47 12.35 9.20
C ALA A 404 4.25 13.12 9.73
N LYS A 405 3.98 13.05 11.05
CA LYS A 405 2.87 13.76 11.68
C LYS A 405 3.01 15.28 11.54
N SER A 406 4.19 15.85 11.75
CA SER A 406 4.43 17.27 11.59
C SER A 406 4.17 17.79 10.18
N SER A 407 4.22 16.92 9.15
CA SER A 407 3.98 17.28 7.76
C SER A 407 2.51 17.54 7.41
N TYR A 408 1.57 17.11 8.26
CA TYR A 408 0.14 17.27 8.01
C TYR A 408 -0.69 17.73 9.23
N ASP A 409 -0.15 17.62 10.45
CA ASP A 409 -0.82 18.07 11.67
C ASP A 409 -0.48 19.56 11.89
N ASN A 410 -1.50 20.41 11.83
CA ASN A 410 -1.38 21.88 11.91
C ASN A 410 -0.42 22.48 10.86
N CYS A 411 -0.28 21.85 9.71
CA CYS A 411 0.58 22.26 8.63
C CYS A 411 -0.23 22.49 7.33
N GLU A 412 0.06 23.56 6.63
CA GLU A 412 -0.57 23.95 5.36
C GLU A 412 0.50 24.07 4.26
N ASN A 413 1.20 22.94 3.98
CA ASN A 413 2.18 22.86 2.88
C ASN A 413 1.49 23.09 1.53
N LYS A 414 0.33 22.46 1.32
CA LYS A 414 -0.53 22.68 0.16
C LYS A 414 -1.62 23.68 0.55
N LYS A 415 -1.37 24.96 0.27
CA LYS A 415 -2.25 26.09 0.62
C LYS A 415 -3.54 26.09 -0.19
N ILE A 416 -4.57 26.74 0.35
CA ILE A 416 -5.80 27.04 -0.36
C ILE A 416 -5.48 27.95 -1.55
N GLN A 417 -5.95 27.59 -2.73
CA GLN A 417 -5.84 28.41 -3.92
C GLN A 417 -7.02 29.38 -3.96
N LEU A 418 -6.75 30.67 -3.83
CA LEU A 418 -7.73 31.71 -4.14
C LEU A 418 -7.76 31.86 -5.67
N LYS A 419 -8.94 31.68 -6.23
CA LYS A 419 -9.21 32.01 -7.65
C LYS A 419 -9.57 33.48 -7.79
#